data_361e263cd8238ca84fbb9cb541668dba
#
_entry.id   361e263cd8238ca84fbb9cb541668dba
#
_cell.length_a   1.000
_cell.length_b   1.000
_cell.length_c   1.000
_cell.angle_alpha   90.00
_cell.angle_beta   90.00
_cell.angle_gamma   90.00
#
_symmetry.space_group_name_H-M   'P 1'
#
loop_
_entity.id
_entity.type
_entity.pdbx_description
1 polymer ?
#
loop_
_entity_poly.entity_id
_entity_poly.type
_entity_poly.pdbx_seq_one_letter_code
_entity_poly.pdbx_strand_id
1 'polypeptide(L)'
;MRTLFRTASQNSKVRSELTDVLDARPQIFALVPTGSGWRYTMKTSAIALSLWLLASPVGAQWPTFPTPGIPRTADGKPNLAAPAPRTPDGKPDFSGLWAPAPADFIYAFDVIQDPKDESIFLPPAEALFKKHLSDFRRDNPVGHCLPGGPVNILTGLHRIMQSPTVMAMLYQLGSNWYRQIFLDGRQLPRDPNPAWFGYSVGHWDGDILVVDTAGFNDRTWLDMAGHPHSEQLRVTERLRRIDFGHIQRQITFDDPQTLTKPLTFSLPLSYALNTEIQESICEDRDSAHLVGKANARAQLSSAVLAKYVGTYQYREGPMDVALAMGLTQRVTLIEGQLYLQALPLIAQTETKFESTGAAAEFLVDKNGAVTHLVLSLTEGDAKYDRKP
;
A
#
# COMPACT_ATOMS: atom_id res chain seq x y z
N MET A 1 27.11 41.01 -5.04
CA MET A 1 27.55 40.69 -6.41
C MET A 1 29.04 40.38 -6.40
N ARG A 2 29.50 39.26 -6.82
CA ARG A 2 30.83 38.59 -6.70
C ARG A 2 30.97 37.70 -5.49
N THR A 3 30.56 36.43 -5.61
CA THR A 3 31.31 35.23 -5.17
C THR A 3 30.44 34.01 -5.45
N LEU A 4 30.42 33.52 -6.67
CA LEU A 4 29.88 32.20 -7.05
C LEU A 4 30.54 31.83 -8.40
N PHE A 5 31.78 31.36 -8.32
CA PHE A 5 32.43 30.56 -9.38
C PHE A 5 33.72 29.96 -8.81
N ARG A 6 33.60 28.85 -8.10
CA ARG A 6 34.71 27.90 -7.85
C ARG A 6 34.14 26.58 -7.32
N THR A 7 33.65 25.72 -8.19
CA THR A 7 33.52 24.26 -7.91
C THR A 7 33.19 23.50 -9.21
N ALA A 8 33.98 23.67 -10.25
CA ALA A 8 33.82 22.86 -11.47
C ALA A 8 35.13 22.12 -11.85
N SER A 9 36.13 22.08 -10.97
CA SER A 9 37.47 21.54 -11.31
C SER A 9 37.88 20.29 -10.54
N GLN A 10 37.01 19.71 -9.68
CA GLN A 10 37.37 18.49 -8.93
C GLN A 10 36.69 17.21 -9.45
N ASN A 11 35.74 17.29 -10.36
CA ASN A 11 35.05 16.10 -10.89
C ASN A 11 35.72 15.44 -12.10
N SER A 12 36.78 16.00 -12.66
CA SER A 12 37.49 15.38 -13.80
C SER A 12 38.57 14.37 -13.37
N LYS A 13 39.08 14.48 -12.15
CA LYS A 13 40.15 13.60 -11.67
C LYS A 13 39.65 12.25 -11.12
N VAL A 14 38.42 12.21 -10.60
CA VAL A 14 37.80 10.97 -10.10
C VAL A 14 37.28 10.08 -11.25
N ARG A 15 37.03 10.67 -12.42
CA ARG A 15 36.54 9.92 -13.60
C ARG A 15 37.66 9.23 -14.37
N SER A 16 38.93 9.67 -14.25
CA SER A 16 40.07 9.03 -14.92
C SER A 16 40.62 7.85 -14.11
N GLU A 17 40.46 7.81 -12.81
CA GLU A 17 40.95 6.67 -12.00
C GLU A 17 40.00 5.45 -12.01
N LEU A 18 38.72 5.61 -12.40
CA LEU A 18 37.77 4.51 -12.51
C LEU A 18 37.83 3.78 -13.85
N THR A 19 38.42 4.38 -14.89
CA THR A 19 38.59 3.73 -16.22
C THR A 19 39.79 2.80 -16.26
N ASP A 20 40.82 3.02 -15.43
CA ASP A 20 42.03 2.21 -15.44
C ASP A 20 41.91 0.87 -14.70
N VAL A 21 40.86 0.66 -13.92
CA VAL A 21 40.61 -0.59 -13.18
C VAL A 21 39.78 -1.60 -13.99
N LEU A 22 39.14 -1.17 -15.08
CA LEU A 22 38.25 -2.04 -15.86
C LEU A 22 38.92 -2.66 -17.11
N ASP A 23 40.16 -2.29 -17.44
CA ASP A 23 40.86 -2.80 -18.65
C ASP A 23 41.94 -3.86 -18.38
N ALA A 24 42.00 -4.43 -17.18
CA ALA A 24 42.87 -5.57 -16.88
C ALA A 24 42.29 -6.87 -17.47
N ARG A 25 42.53 -7.11 -18.75
CA ARG A 25 42.29 -8.45 -19.35
C ARG A 25 43.23 -9.48 -18.74
N PRO A 26 42.73 -10.62 -18.28
CA PRO A 26 43.62 -11.72 -17.89
C PRO A 26 44.32 -12.26 -19.13
N GLN A 27 45.65 -12.18 -19.14
CA GLN A 27 46.45 -12.87 -20.15
C GLN A 27 46.37 -14.36 -19.90
N ILE A 28 45.70 -15.06 -20.80
CA ILE A 28 45.72 -16.54 -20.85
C ILE A 28 47.06 -16.96 -21.41
N PHE A 29 47.93 -17.44 -20.55
CA PHE A 29 49.16 -18.16 -20.99
C PHE A 29 48.74 -19.49 -21.62
N ALA A 30 48.92 -19.60 -22.93
CA ALA A 30 48.84 -20.86 -23.64
C ALA A 30 50.14 -21.67 -23.35
N LEU A 31 50.04 -22.72 -22.58
CA LEU A 31 51.09 -23.72 -22.45
C LEU A 31 50.85 -24.83 -23.45
N VAL A 32 51.79 -24.98 -24.39
CA VAL A 32 51.89 -26.09 -25.36
C VAL A 32 52.25 -27.37 -24.62
N PRO A 33 51.62 -28.53 -24.86
CA PRO A 33 51.92 -29.76 -24.17
C PRO A 33 53.06 -30.52 -24.89
N THR A 34 54.14 -30.82 -24.18
CA THR A 34 55.06 -31.88 -24.55
C THR A 34 55.04 -32.93 -23.47
N GLY A 35 54.51 -34.09 -23.79
CA GLY A 35 54.93 -35.41 -23.37
C GLY A 35 54.76 -35.92 -21.95
N SER A 36 54.04 -37.04 -21.88
CA SER A 36 54.06 -38.10 -20.87
C SER A 36 53.51 -37.89 -19.47
N GLY A 37 52.33 -38.49 -19.28
CA GLY A 37 52.16 -39.33 -18.09
C GLY A 37 51.41 -38.79 -16.89
N TRP A 38 50.12 -39.20 -16.78
CA TRP A 38 49.43 -39.60 -15.54
C TRP A 38 49.07 -38.60 -14.42
N ARG A 39 47.74 -38.52 -14.12
CA ARG A 39 47.10 -38.16 -12.82
C ARG A 39 46.95 -36.69 -12.44
N TYR A 40 45.91 -36.05 -12.98
CA TYR A 40 45.25 -34.90 -12.29
C TYR A 40 43.74 -34.80 -12.59
N THR A 41 42.98 -35.89 -12.46
CA THR A 41 41.53 -35.84 -12.67
C THR A 41 40.70 -35.78 -11.39
N MET A 42 41.28 -35.65 -10.21
CA MET A 42 40.53 -35.63 -8.94
C MET A 42 40.59 -34.31 -8.16
N LYS A 43 41.39 -33.33 -8.56
CA LYS A 43 41.46 -32.04 -7.81
C LYS A 43 40.58 -30.95 -8.36
N THR A 44 40.19 -30.96 -9.62
CA THR A 44 39.32 -29.95 -10.22
C THR A 44 37.85 -30.11 -9.85
N SER A 45 37.40 -31.37 -9.64
CA SER A 45 36.03 -31.63 -9.20
C SER A 45 35.74 -31.18 -7.75
N ALA A 46 36.77 -31.24 -6.86
CA ALA A 46 36.62 -30.81 -5.48
C ALA A 46 36.54 -29.27 -5.34
N ILE A 47 37.28 -28.53 -6.20
CA ILE A 47 37.25 -27.06 -6.20
C ILE A 47 35.94 -26.54 -6.80
N ALA A 48 35.41 -27.19 -7.84
CA ALA A 48 34.10 -26.83 -8.41
C ALA A 48 32.95 -27.11 -7.44
N LEU A 49 33.02 -28.21 -6.66
CA LEU A 49 32.01 -28.53 -5.64
C LEU A 49 32.06 -27.56 -4.44
N SER A 50 33.29 -27.11 -4.07
CA SER A 50 33.47 -26.14 -2.99
C SER A 50 32.98 -24.72 -3.37
N LEU A 51 33.08 -24.33 -4.63
CA LEU A 51 32.56 -23.06 -5.14
C LEU A 51 31.02 -23.10 -5.27
N TRP A 52 30.44 -24.27 -5.52
CA TRP A 52 28.95 -24.41 -5.54
C TRP A 52 28.32 -24.38 -4.14
N LEU A 53 29.04 -24.81 -3.11
CA LEU A 53 28.59 -24.76 -1.71
C LEU A 53 28.72 -23.36 -1.11
N LEU A 54 29.46 -22.42 -1.72
CA LEU A 54 29.57 -21.04 -1.32
C LEU A 54 28.56 -20.11 -2.06
N ALA A 55 27.91 -20.61 -3.10
CA ALA A 55 26.78 -19.94 -3.74
C ALA A 55 25.47 -20.26 -3.02
N SER A 56 25.41 -20.06 -1.71
CA SER A 56 24.14 -19.88 -1.04
C SER A 56 23.49 -18.67 -1.71
N PRO A 57 22.23 -18.75 -2.17
CA PRO A 57 21.54 -17.55 -2.57
C PRO A 57 21.56 -16.62 -1.35
N VAL A 58 22.35 -15.56 -1.43
CA VAL A 58 22.21 -14.40 -0.55
C VAL A 58 20.88 -13.79 -1.02
N GLY A 59 19.78 -14.40 -0.63
CA GLY A 59 18.50 -13.73 -0.64
C GLY A 59 18.73 -12.48 0.19
N ALA A 60 18.46 -11.34 -0.38
CA ALA A 60 18.39 -10.09 0.37
C ALA A 60 17.30 -10.29 1.42
N GLN A 61 17.65 -10.90 2.54
CA GLN A 61 16.77 -11.01 3.68
C GLN A 61 16.74 -9.61 4.28
N TRP A 62 15.60 -8.97 4.16
CA TRP A 62 15.30 -7.79 4.96
C TRP A 62 15.61 -8.13 6.42
N PRO A 63 16.36 -7.27 7.12
CA PRO A 63 16.65 -7.54 8.51
C PRO A 63 15.33 -7.75 9.25
N THR A 64 15.17 -8.91 9.87
CA THR A 64 14.05 -9.16 10.77
C THR A 64 14.26 -8.28 11.99
N PHE A 65 13.39 -7.31 12.20
CA PHE A 65 13.39 -6.48 13.39
C PHE A 65 12.52 -7.16 14.46
N PRO A 66 13.10 -7.92 15.40
CA PRO A 66 12.32 -8.57 16.44
C PRO A 66 11.56 -7.53 17.23
N THR A 67 10.24 -7.65 17.29
CA THR A 67 9.44 -6.73 18.10
C THR A 67 9.68 -7.04 19.59
N PRO A 68 10.19 -6.08 20.37
CA PRO A 68 10.44 -6.30 21.80
C PRO A 68 9.12 -6.32 22.60
N GLY A 69 9.14 -6.95 23.78
CA GLY A 69 8.04 -6.88 24.74
C GLY A 69 6.78 -7.67 24.38
N ILE A 70 6.82 -8.52 23.35
CA ILE A 70 5.65 -9.35 22.97
C ILE A 70 5.48 -10.47 23.97
N PRO A 71 4.26 -10.67 24.55
CA PRO A 71 3.93 -11.85 25.32
C PRO A 71 4.17 -13.12 24.50
N ARG A 72 4.61 -14.20 25.16
CA ARG A 72 4.88 -15.46 24.48
C ARG A 72 4.05 -16.57 25.10
N THR A 73 3.68 -17.54 24.28
CA THR A 73 3.09 -18.81 24.70
C THR A 73 4.15 -19.71 25.29
N ALA A 74 3.75 -20.81 25.92
CA ALA A 74 4.68 -21.77 26.55
C ALA A 74 5.68 -22.39 25.55
N ASP A 75 5.32 -22.47 24.25
CA ASP A 75 6.17 -22.93 23.16
C ASP A 75 7.02 -21.80 22.53
N GLY A 76 7.02 -20.61 23.14
CA GLY A 76 7.87 -19.47 22.76
C GLY A 76 7.34 -18.62 21.58
N LYS A 77 6.17 -18.92 21.04
CA LYS A 77 5.56 -18.13 19.95
C LYS A 77 4.93 -16.83 20.47
N PRO A 78 4.81 -15.78 19.64
CA PRO A 78 4.05 -14.59 19.99
C PRO A 78 2.62 -14.93 20.43
N ASN A 79 2.20 -14.42 21.58
CA ASN A 79 0.84 -14.58 22.10
C ASN A 79 0.06 -13.26 21.90
N LEU A 80 -0.53 -13.11 20.74
CA LEU A 80 -1.31 -11.91 20.39
C LEU A 80 -2.67 -11.87 21.11
N ALA A 81 -3.16 -13.01 21.61
CA ALA A 81 -4.38 -13.09 22.41
C ALA A 81 -4.13 -12.85 23.91
N ALA A 82 -2.92 -12.48 24.33
CA ALA A 82 -2.65 -12.07 25.70
C ALA A 82 -3.51 -10.85 26.09
N PRO A 83 -3.77 -10.62 27.38
CA PRO A 83 -4.54 -9.46 27.82
C PRO A 83 -3.98 -8.13 27.27
N ALA A 84 -4.88 -7.23 26.89
CA ALA A 84 -4.53 -5.90 26.41
C ALA A 84 -3.72 -5.13 27.46
N PRO A 85 -2.58 -4.55 27.11
CA PRO A 85 -1.81 -3.72 28.02
C PRO A 85 -2.59 -2.45 28.39
N ARG A 86 -2.26 -1.90 29.58
CA ARG A 86 -2.85 -0.66 30.06
C ARG A 86 -1.78 0.36 30.38
N THR A 87 -2.12 1.61 30.20
CA THR A 87 -1.33 2.76 30.65
C THR A 87 -1.34 2.88 32.17
N PRO A 88 -0.43 3.65 32.78
CA PRO A 88 -0.38 3.83 34.24
C PRO A 88 -1.67 4.38 34.86
N ASP A 89 -2.46 5.15 34.09
CA ASP A 89 -3.78 5.67 34.49
C ASP A 89 -4.93 4.68 34.24
N GLY A 90 -4.60 3.43 33.88
CA GLY A 90 -5.53 2.32 33.75
C GLY A 90 -6.32 2.27 32.44
N LYS A 91 -6.08 3.19 31.49
CA LYS A 91 -6.71 3.14 30.18
C LYS A 91 -6.05 2.08 29.29
N PRO A 92 -6.75 1.52 28.28
CA PRO A 92 -6.11 0.67 27.30
C PRO A 92 -4.95 1.41 26.62
N ASP A 93 -3.80 0.75 26.50
CA ASP A 93 -2.65 1.29 25.80
C ASP A 93 -2.71 0.88 24.32
N PHE A 94 -2.85 1.84 23.42
CA PHE A 94 -2.87 1.62 21.97
C PHE A 94 -1.49 1.69 21.34
N SER A 95 -0.44 1.99 22.10
CA SER A 95 0.92 2.10 21.57
C SER A 95 1.34 0.80 20.88
N GLY A 96 2.02 0.97 19.74
CA GLY A 96 2.49 -0.17 18.96
C GLY A 96 2.49 0.10 17.47
N LEU A 97 2.78 -0.93 16.71
CA LEU A 97 2.77 -0.92 15.25
C LEU A 97 1.57 -1.72 14.76
N TRP A 98 0.71 -1.09 13.98
CA TRP A 98 -0.58 -1.62 13.60
C TRP A 98 -0.80 -1.57 12.10
N ALA A 99 -1.51 -2.55 11.58
CA ALA A 99 -1.97 -2.57 10.20
C ALA A 99 -3.42 -3.09 10.14
N PRO A 100 -4.25 -2.66 9.18
CA PRO A 100 -5.48 -3.34 8.84
C PRO A 100 -5.18 -4.79 8.44
N ALA A 101 -6.14 -5.69 8.64
CA ALA A 101 -6.02 -7.02 8.06
C ALA A 101 -5.96 -6.89 6.52
N PRO A 102 -5.17 -7.73 5.81
CA PRO A 102 -5.04 -7.62 4.36
C PRO A 102 -6.38 -7.69 3.61
N ALA A 103 -7.33 -8.48 4.11
CA ALA A 103 -8.68 -8.56 3.53
C ALA A 103 -9.48 -7.27 3.66
N ASP A 104 -9.18 -6.45 4.67
CA ASP A 104 -9.89 -5.20 4.96
C ASP A 104 -9.23 -3.99 4.28
N PHE A 105 -8.05 -4.17 3.69
CA PHE A 105 -7.37 -3.10 2.97
C PHE A 105 -8.19 -2.60 1.77
N ILE A 106 -9.17 -3.38 1.32
CA ILE A 106 -10.10 -3.02 0.25
C ILE A 106 -10.85 -1.71 0.55
N TYR A 107 -11.15 -1.40 1.82
CA TYR A 107 -11.81 -0.14 2.19
C TYR A 107 -10.96 1.11 1.90
N ALA A 108 -9.65 0.96 1.84
CA ALA A 108 -8.77 2.03 1.41
C ALA A 108 -8.90 2.34 -0.08
N PHE A 109 -9.18 1.31 -0.88
CA PHE A 109 -9.39 1.48 -2.31
C PHE A 109 -10.81 1.96 -2.62
N ASP A 110 -11.80 1.41 -1.92
CA ASP A 110 -13.21 1.72 -2.14
C ASP A 110 -13.98 1.53 -0.83
N VAL A 111 -14.53 2.61 -0.29
CA VAL A 111 -15.35 2.55 0.94
C VAL A 111 -16.73 1.93 0.67
N ILE A 112 -17.15 1.87 -0.59
CA ILE A 112 -18.40 1.24 -1.02
C ILE A 112 -18.13 -0.20 -1.40
N GLN A 113 -18.38 -1.11 -0.48
CA GLN A 113 -18.15 -2.54 -0.71
C GLN A 113 -19.33 -3.24 -1.41
N ASP A 114 -20.56 -2.76 -1.23
CA ASP A 114 -21.74 -3.23 -1.96
C ASP A 114 -22.14 -2.18 -3.01
N PRO A 115 -22.18 -2.52 -4.30
CA PRO A 115 -22.64 -1.60 -5.34
C PRO A 115 -24.05 -1.03 -5.13
N LYS A 116 -24.88 -1.69 -4.32
CA LYS A 116 -26.19 -1.15 -3.92
C LYS A 116 -26.08 0.07 -3.01
N ASP A 117 -24.94 0.25 -2.36
CA ASP A 117 -24.67 1.37 -1.46
C ASP A 117 -24.13 2.60 -2.21
N GLU A 118 -23.84 2.53 -3.51
CA GLU A 118 -23.49 3.72 -4.31
C GLU A 118 -24.58 4.80 -4.30
N SER A 119 -25.82 4.41 -4.07
CA SER A 119 -26.96 5.34 -3.92
C SER A 119 -26.91 6.21 -2.67
N ILE A 120 -25.90 6.05 -1.82
CA ILE A 120 -25.74 6.92 -0.64
C ILE A 120 -25.19 8.30 -0.98
N PHE A 121 -24.58 8.47 -2.17
CA PHE A 121 -24.05 9.77 -2.57
C PHE A 121 -25.15 10.68 -3.11
N LEU A 122 -25.07 11.95 -2.74
CA LEU A 122 -25.92 12.99 -3.33
C LEU A 122 -25.53 13.20 -4.81
N PRO A 123 -26.47 13.61 -5.69
CA PRO A 123 -26.19 13.74 -7.13
C PRO A 123 -24.96 14.57 -7.50
N PRO A 124 -24.64 15.71 -6.82
CA PRO A 124 -23.40 16.43 -7.12
C PRO A 124 -22.13 15.65 -6.80
N ALA A 125 -22.12 14.90 -5.69
CA ALA A 125 -21.00 14.07 -5.30
C ALA A 125 -20.82 12.87 -6.25
N GLU A 126 -21.93 12.24 -6.65
CA GLU A 126 -21.93 11.18 -7.67
C GLU A 126 -21.38 11.69 -9.02
N ALA A 127 -21.80 12.88 -9.45
CA ALA A 127 -21.30 13.50 -10.68
C ALA A 127 -19.78 13.78 -10.60
N LEU A 128 -19.29 14.26 -9.44
CA LEU A 128 -17.86 14.49 -9.22
C LEU A 128 -17.07 13.17 -9.20
N PHE A 129 -17.59 12.13 -8.56
CA PHE A 129 -17.01 10.80 -8.59
C PHE A 129 -16.88 10.27 -10.03
N LYS A 130 -17.96 10.35 -10.83
CA LYS A 130 -17.92 9.97 -12.26
C LYS A 130 -16.89 10.77 -13.05
N LYS A 131 -16.73 12.06 -12.74
CA LYS A 131 -15.69 12.89 -13.33
C LYS A 131 -14.30 12.37 -12.95
N HIS A 132 -14.03 12.06 -11.69
CA HIS A 132 -12.76 11.49 -11.25
C HIS A 132 -12.45 10.18 -11.99
N LEU A 133 -13.47 9.33 -12.21
CA LEU A 133 -13.31 8.09 -12.98
C LEU A 133 -12.98 8.40 -14.45
N SER A 134 -13.71 9.30 -15.10
CA SER A 134 -13.53 9.64 -16.52
C SER A 134 -12.17 10.30 -16.79
N ASP A 135 -11.65 11.05 -15.84
CA ASP A 135 -10.33 11.69 -15.87
C ASP A 135 -9.20 10.73 -15.41
N PHE A 136 -9.48 9.43 -15.25
CA PHE A 136 -8.54 8.41 -14.78
C PHE A 136 -7.91 8.75 -13.42
N ARG A 137 -8.66 9.42 -12.55
CA ARG A 137 -8.22 9.89 -11.23
C ARG A 137 -6.93 10.72 -11.27
N ARG A 138 -6.74 11.47 -12.37
CA ARG A 138 -5.56 12.31 -12.58
C ARG A 138 -5.29 13.25 -11.41
N ASP A 139 -6.36 13.74 -10.78
CA ASP A 139 -6.30 14.69 -9.67
C ASP A 139 -6.24 14.01 -8.30
N ASN A 140 -5.94 12.69 -8.23
CA ASN A 140 -5.78 12.00 -6.96
C ASN A 140 -4.64 12.65 -6.15
N PRO A 141 -4.92 13.22 -4.96
CA PRO A 141 -3.92 13.95 -4.20
C PRO A 141 -2.73 13.07 -3.82
N VAL A 142 -2.95 11.79 -3.49
CA VAL A 142 -1.87 10.83 -3.15
C VAL A 142 -0.95 10.61 -4.34
N GLY A 143 -1.48 10.57 -5.55
CA GLY A 143 -0.71 10.48 -6.80
C GLY A 143 0.16 11.71 -7.07
N HIS A 144 -0.13 12.83 -6.44
CA HIS A 144 0.64 14.07 -6.51
C HIS A 144 1.47 14.33 -5.26
N CYS A 145 1.77 13.30 -4.48
CA CYS A 145 2.51 13.40 -3.22
C CYS A 145 1.87 14.33 -2.19
N LEU A 146 0.58 14.58 -2.31
CA LEU A 146 -0.22 15.33 -1.34
C LEU A 146 -0.84 14.39 -0.31
N PRO A 147 -1.13 14.86 0.90
CA PRO A 147 -1.81 14.05 1.90
C PRO A 147 -3.16 13.54 1.41
N GLY A 148 -3.46 12.26 1.67
CA GLY A 148 -4.71 11.62 1.24
C GLY A 148 -5.92 11.92 2.12
N GLY A 149 -5.77 12.65 3.22
CA GLY A 149 -6.88 12.97 4.11
C GLY A 149 -7.51 11.74 4.77
N PRO A 150 -8.85 11.60 4.71
CA PRO A 150 -9.56 10.48 5.34
C PRO A 150 -9.07 9.10 4.90
N VAL A 151 -8.65 8.93 3.64
CA VAL A 151 -8.13 7.65 3.14
C VAL A 151 -6.93 7.16 3.94
N ASN A 152 -6.12 8.06 4.46
CA ASN A 152 -4.94 7.69 5.28
C ASN A 152 -5.33 7.08 6.63
N ILE A 153 -6.54 7.38 7.13
CA ILE A 153 -7.08 6.72 8.34
C ILE A 153 -7.33 5.23 8.05
N LEU A 154 -7.62 4.90 6.79
CA LEU A 154 -8.00 3.56 6.36
C LEU A 154 -6.79 2.70 6.02
N THR A 155 -5.67 3.31 5.66
CA THR A 155 -4.56 2.63 5.00
C THR A 155 -3.38 2.31 5.90
N GLY A 156 -2.72 1.23 5.53
CA GLY A 156 -1.30 0.98 5.72
C GLY A 156 -0.82 0.75 7.13
N LEU A 157 0.45 0.40 7.19
CA LEU A 157 1.21 0.25 8.43
C LEU A 157 1.34 1.62 9.10
N HIS A 158 1.01 1.68 10.40
CA HIS A 158 1.15 2.90 11.18
C HIS A 158 1.55 2.60 12.61
N ARG A 159 2.35 3.51 13.19
CA ARG A 159 2.76 3.46 14.59
C ARG A 159 1.88 4.39 15.42
N ILE A 160 1.30 3.86 16.47
CA ILE A 160 0.60 4.63 17.49
C ILE A 160 1.56 4.87 18.66
N MET A 161 1.68 6.13 19.08
CA MET A 161 2.36 6.56 20.30
C MET A 161 1.34 7.27 21.17
N GLN A 162 1.05 6.71 22.34
CA GLN A 162 0.04 7.24 23.25
C GLN A 162 0.70 7.87 24.49
N SER A 163 0.23 9.07 24.81
CA SER A 163 0.49 9.75 26.08
C SER A 163 -0.84 10.12 26.74
N PRO A 164 -0.85 10.57 28.00
CA PRO A 164 -2.09 10.97 28.67
C PRO A 164 -2.87 12.10 27.98
N THR A 165 -2.20 12.96 27.23
CA THR A 165 -2.80 14.17 26.64
C THR A 165 -2.84 14.16 25.12
N VAL A 166 -2.08 13.29 24.46
CA VAL A 166 -2.03 13.22 23.01
C VAL A 166 -1.68 11.82 22.54
N MET A 167 -2.34 11.38 21.47
CA MET A 167 -1.95 10.21 20.70
C MET A 167 -1.44 10.67 19.34
N ALA A 168 -0.24 10.24 18.96
CA ALA A 168 0.34 10.49 17.66
C ALA A 168 0.31 9.21 16.82
N MET A 169 -0.11 9.32 15.58
CA MET A 169 -0.10 8.24 14.59
C MET A 169 0.87 8.62 13.47
N LEU A 170 1.88 7.78 13.23
CA LEU A 170 2.82 7.91 12.13
C LEU A 170 2.44 6.89 11.06
N TYR A 171 2.20 7.34 9.84
CA TYR A 171 1.83 6.50 8.71
C TYR A 171 3.02 6.23 7.81
N GLN A 172 3.19 5.00 7.36
CA GLN A 172 4.27 4.65 6.42
C GLN A 172 3.98 5.14 5.00
N LEU A 173 2.70 5.14 4.59
CA LEU A 173 2.32 5.54 3.24
C LEU A 173 2.45 7.05 3.01
N GLY A 174 2.70 7.42 1.76
CA GLY A 174 3.00 8.79 1.38
C GLY A 174 4.39 9.22 1.85
N SER A 175 4.54 10.44 2.31
CA SER A 175 5.82 10.96 2.82
C SER A 175 5.91 10.86 4.36
N ASN A 176 5.60 9.71 4.92
CA ASN A 176 5.61 9.46 6.38
C ASN A 176 4.80 10.50 7.16
N TRP A 177 3.55 10.70 6.77
CA TRP A 177 2.67 11.68 7.41
C TRP A 177 2.32 11.29 8.83
N TYR A 178 1.86 12.26 9.60
CA TYR A 178 1.41 12.04 10.98
C TYR A 178 0.06 12.68 11.25
N ARG A 179 -0.63 12.17 12.26
CA ARG A 179 -1.88 12.71 12.80
C ARG A 179 -1.76 12.83 14.31
N GLN A 180 -2.28 13.90 14.88
CA GLN A 180 -2.40 14.10 16.32
C GLN A 180 -3.87 13.97 16.72
N ILE A 181 -4.12 13.25 17.81
CA ILE A 181 -5.41 13.12 18.46
C ILE A 181 -5.24 13.65 19.88
N PHE A 182 -5.90 14.74 20.22
CA PHE A 182 -5.80 15.36 21.52
C PHE A 182 -6.68 14.66 22.54
N LEU A 183 -6.11 14.26 23.67
CA LEU A 183 -6.76 13.50 24.75
C LEU A 183 -6.89 14.32 26.04
N ASP A 184 -6.56 15.60 26.02
CA ASP A 184 -6.49 16.50 27.17
C ASP A 184 -7.85 17.09 27.59
N GLY A 185 -8.95 16.56 27.06
CA GLY A 185 -10.31 16.99 27.39
C GLY A 185 -10.80 18.21 26.63
N ARG A 186 -10.01 18.74 25.69
CA ARG A 186 -10.47 19.82 24.82
C ARG A 186 -11.64 19.39 23.95
N GLN A 187 -12.50 20.33 23.59
CA GLN A 187 -13.60 20.09 22.68
C GLN A 187 -13.16 20.26 21.22
N LEU A 188 -13.79 19.52 20.32
CA LEU A 188 -13.64 19.75 18.89
C LEU A 188 -14.13 21.17 18.56
N PRO A 189 -13.30 22.01 17.91
CA PRO A 189 -13.73 23.33 17.48
C PRO A 189 -14.98 23.24 16.58
N ARG A 190 -15.87 24.23 16.67
CA ARG A 190 -17.06 24.27 15.82
C ARG A 190 -16.73 24.45 14.35
N ASP A 191 -15.70 25.24 14.07
CA ASP A 191 -15.21 25.59 12.74
C ASP A 191 -13.68 25.54 12.75
N PRO A 192 -13.09 24.34 12.72
CA PRO A 192 -11.64 24.20 12.66
C PRO A 192 -11.13 24.62 11.28
N ASN A 193 -9.96 25.23 11.23
CA ASN A 193 -9.32 25.58 9.97
C ASN A 193 -9.15 24.31 9.09
N PRO A 194 -9.50 24.37 7.80
CA PRO A 194 -9.36 23.25 6.89
C PRO A 194 -7.91 22.75 6.81
N ALA A 195 -7.73 21.45 7.02
CA ALA A 195 -6.44 20.77 7.00
C ALA A 195 -6.56 19.43 6.27
N TRP A 196 -5.42 18.88 5.86
CA TRP A 196 -5.40 17.61 5.14
C TRP A 196 -5.91 16.42 5.97
N PHE A 197 -5.59 16.37 7.26
CA PHE A 197 -6.02 15.30 8.19
C PHE A 197 -7.09 15.76 9.17
N GLY A 198 -7.63 16.97 8.96
CA GLY A 198 -8.55 17.56 9.90
C GLY A 198 -7.94 17.85 11.27
N TYR A 199 -8.79 18.16 12.22
CA TYR A 199 -8.45 18.35 13.63
C TYR A 199 -9.16 17.27 14.46
N SER A 200 -8.39 16.51 15.24
CA SER A 200 -8.90 15.33 15.96
C SER A 200 -8.84 15.51 17.46
N VAL A 201 -9.95 15.21 18.13
CA VAL A 201 -10.04 15.13 19.60
C VAL A 201 -10.52 13.75 19.98
N GLY A 202 -10.03 13.22 21.10
CA GLY A 202 -10.42 11.92 21.60
C GLY A 202 -10.93 12.01 23.03
N HIS A 203 -11.89 11.16 23.35
CA HIS A 203 -12.38 10.98 24.71
C HIS A 203 -12.64 9.50 25.01
N TRP A 204 -12.62 9.15 26.28
CA TRP A 204 -12.82 7.77 26.70
C TRP A 204 -14.28 7.51 27.07
N ASP A 205 -14.85 6.47 26.45
CA ASP A 205 -16.15 5.87 26.79
C ASP A 205 -15.85 4.47 27.38
N GLY A 206 -15.61 4.43 28.69
CA GLY A 206 -15.08 3.23 29.34
C GLY A 206 -13.69 2.85 28.80
N ASP A 207 -13.58 1.67 28.20
CA ASP A 207 -12.38 1.14 27.52
C ASP A 207 -12.36 1.42 25.99
N ILE A 208 -13.31 2.20 25.50
CA ILE A 208 -13.36 2.61 24.10
C ILE A 208 -12.82 4.02 23.97
N LEU A 209 -11.84 4.20 23.09
CA LEU A 209 -11.43 5.53 22.67
C LEU A 209 -12.32 5.97 21.52
N VAL A 210 -13.05 7.05 21.71
CA VAL A 210 -13.84 7.71 20.67
C VAL A 210 -13.06 8.90 20.16
N VAL A 211 -12.84 8.97 18.86
CA VAL A 211 -12.11 10.06 18.20
C VAL A 211 -13.03 10.76 17.22
N ASP A 212 -13.22 12.05 17.42
CA ASP A 212 -13.97 12.91 16.51
C ASP A 212 -13.01 13.82 15.75
N THR A 213 -13.20 13.87 14.42
CA THR A 213 -12.37 14.67 13.51
C THR A 213 -13.25 15.50 12.60
N ALA A 214 -12.93 16.79 12.45
CA ALA A 214 -13.55 17.70 11.50
C ALA A 214 -12.53 18.69 10.95
N GLY A 215 -12.92 19.53 9.99
CA GLY A 215 -12.03 20.51 9.36
C GLY A 215 -11.10 19.86 8.36
N PHE A 216 -11.57 18.88 7.62
CA PHE A 216 -10.89 18.43 6.42
C PHE A 216 -11.00 19.51 5.34
N ASN A 217 -9.95 19.68 4.53
CA ASN A 217 -10.11 20.43 3.28
C ASN A 217 -10.75 19.51 2.22
N ASP A 218 -11.46 20.08 1.27
CA ASP A 218 -12.17 19.37 0.18
C ASP A 218 -11.25 18.90 -0.95
N ARG A 219 -9.93 19.01 -0.75
CA ARG A 219 -8.90 18.61 -1.73
C ARG A 219 -8.48 17.14 -1.61
N THR A 220 -9.06 16.42 -0.66
CA THR A 220 -8.81 15.00 -0.44
C THR A 220 -10.03 14.16 -0.85
N TRP A 221 -9.88 12.86 -0.87
CA TRP A 221 -10.94 11.93 -1.20
C TRP A 221 -11.23 11.00 -0.02
N LEU A 222 -12.44 10.43 0.04
CA LEU A 222 -12.79 9.44 1.07
C LEU A 222 -11.96 8.17 0.93
N ASP A 223 -11.59 7.80 -0.32
CA ASP A 223 -10.87 6.59 -0.68
C ASP A 223 -10.05 6.78 -1.96
N MET A 224 -9.35 5.74 -2.38
CA MET A 224 -8.59 5.74 -3.62
C MET A 224 -9.47 5.56 -4.88
N ALA A 225 -10.75 5.16 -4.73
CA ALA A 225 -11.71 5.12 -5.82
C ALA A 225 -12.01 6.51 -6.37
N GLY A 226 -11.92 7.52 -5.52
CA GLY A 226 -12.17 8.90 -5.90
C GLY A 226 -13.52 9.42 -5.40
N HIS A 227 -14.11 8.78 -4.40
CA HIS A 227 -15.32 9.28 -3.76
C HIS A 227 -15.02 10.61 -3.07
N PRO A 228 -15.74 11.67 -3.42
CA PRO A 228 -15.48 13.00 -2.87
C PRO A 228 -16.05 13.15 -1.45
N HIS A 229 -15.55 14.15 -0.76
CA HIS A 229 -16.17 14.70 0.44
C HIS A 229 -16.13 16.22 0.41
N SER A 230 -16.87 16.86 1.29
CA SER A 230 -16.86 18.31 1.50
C SER A 230 -16.05 18.70 2.75
N GLU A 231 -15.86 19.99 2.97
CA GLU A 231 -15.28 20.53 4.22
C GLU A 231 -16.18 20.27 5.46
N GLN A 232 -17.44 19.86 5.25
CA GLN A 232 -18.35 19.49 6.34
C GLN A 232 -18.19 18.04 6.81
N LEU A 233 -17.31 17.27 6.16
CA LEU A 233 -17.02 15.91 6.59
C LEU A 233 -16.66 15.87 8.07
N ARG A 234 -17.34 14.99 8.80
CA ARG A 234 -16.97 14.54 10.15
C ARG A 234 -16.65 13.07 10.13
N VAL A 235 -15.58 12.72 10.81
CA VAL A 235 -15.17 11.32 10.97
C VAL A 235 -15.18 10.97 12.45
N THR A 236 -15.97 9.98 12.81
CA THR A 236 -15.96 9.40 14.16
C THR A 236 -15.35 8.01 14.11
N GLU A 237 -14.33 7.77 14.92
CA GLU A 237 -13.71 6.47 15.10
C GLU A 237 -13.97 5.95 16.52
N ARG A 238 -14.31 4.67 16.64
CA ARG A 238 -14.44 3.98 17.95
C ARG A 238 -13.42 2.85 17.97
N LEU A 239 -12.41 2.99 18.82
CA LEU A 239 -11.32 2.04 18.97
C LEU A 239 -11.44 1.31 20.29
N ARG A 240 -11.44 -0.02 20.24
CA ARG A 240 -11.42 -0.90 21.41
C ARG A 240 -10.27 -1.88 21.27
N ARG A 241 -9.30 -1.83 22.17
CA ARG A 241 -8.24 -2.83 22.22
C ARG A 241 -8.79 -4.09 22.91
N ILE A 242 -8.93 -5.19 22.14
CA ILE A 242 -9.55 -6.45 22.64
C ILE A 242 -8.54 -7.24 23.45
N ASP A 243 -7.33 -7.36 22.91
CA ASP A 243 -6.22 -8.11 23.46
C ASP A 243 -4.89 -7.44 23.06
N PHE A 244 -3.77 -8.13 23.28
CA PHE A 244 -2.46 -7.59 22.95
C PHE A 244 -2.33 -7.25 21.46
N GLY A 245 -2.83 -8.12 20.59
CA GLY A 245 -2.61 -8.07 19.15
C GLY A 245 -3.73 -7.47 18.31
N HIS A 246 -4.89 -7.11 18.90
CA HIS A 246 -6.05 -6.74 18.11
C HIS A 246 -6.77 -5.50 18.64
N ILE A 247 -7.12 -4.60 17.71
CA ILE A 247 -7.98 -3.44 17.95
C ILE A 247 -9.21 -3.57 17.04
N GLN A 248 -10.40 -3.58 17.65
CA GLN A 248 -11.64 -3.29 16.90
C GLN A 248 -11.67 -1.81 16.61
N ARG A 249 -11.89 -1.46 15.36
CA ARG A 249 -12.06 -0.08 14.92
C ARG A 249 -13.30 0.03 14.05
N GLN A 250 -14.24 0.87 14.45
CA GLN A 250 -15.41 1.27 13.67
C GLN A 250 -15.20 2.71 13.23
N ILE A 251 -15.53 3.00 11.99
CA ILE A 251 -15.36 4.32 11.37
C ILE A 251 -16.69 4.75 10.80
N THR A 252 -17.10 5.99 11.08
CA THR A 252 -18.29 6.63 10.52
C THR A 252 -17.87 7.89 9.79
N PHE A 253 -18.23 7.99 8.52
CA PHE A 253 -18.17 9.21 7.73
C PHE A 253 -19.56 9.85 7.71
N ASP A 254 -19.63 11.10 8.10
CA ASP A 254 -20.87 11.90 8.10
C ASP A 254 -20.59 13.21 7.36
N ASP A 255 -21.15 13.36 6.18
CA ASP A 255 -20.99 14.55 5.33
C ASP A 255 -22.32 14.89 4.66
N PRO A 256 -23.08 15.83 5.22
CA PRO A 256 -24.40 16.16 4.71
C PRO A 256 -24.41 16.83 3.33
N GLN A 257 -23.24 17.23 2.80
CA GLN A 257 -23.14 17.80 1.45
C GLN A 257 -22.81 16.74 0.39
N THR A 258 -22.35 15.57 0.79
CA THR A 258 -21.98 14.51 -0.16
C THR A 258 -22.73 13.20 0.06
N LEU A 259 -23.15 12.92 1.30
CA LEU A 259 -23.82 11.68 1.67
C LEU A 259 -25.28 11.92 2.03
N THR A 260 -26.16 10.99 1.65
CA THR A 260 -27.58 11.00 2.04
C THR A 260 -27.79 10.50 3.48
N LYS A 261 -26.85 9.74 4.01
CA LYS A 261 -26.80 9.21 5.38
C LYS A 261 -25.36 8.92 5.78
N PRO A 262 -25.03 8.88 7.08
CA PRO A 262 -23.70 8.48 7.52
C PRO A 262 -23.35 7.08 7.01
N LEU A 263 -22.08 6.91 6.59
CA LEU A 263 -21.50 5.63 6.17
C LEU A 263 -20.66 5.08 7.31
N THR A 264 -21.04 3.91 7.82
CA THR A 264 -20.33 3.26 8.93
C THR A 264 -19.82 1.88 8.51
N PHE A 265 -18.55 1.61 8.78
CA PHE A 265 -17.92 0.31 8.51
C PHE A 265 -16.90 -0.04 9.59
N SER A 266 -16.49 -1.31 9.62
CA SER A 266 -15.48 -1.82 10.56
C SER A 266 -14.18 -2.05 9.83
N LEU A 267 -13.08 -1.59 10.43
CA LEU A 267 -11.74 -1.76 9.91
C LEU A 267 -10.78 -2.12 11.05
N PRO A 268 -10.79 -3.40 11.48
CA PRO A 268 -9.98 -3.85 12.61
C PRO A 268 -8.49 -3.72 12.29
N LEU A 269 -7.68 -3.61 13.35
CA LEU A 269 -6.23 -3.54 13.27
C LEU A 269 -5.60 -4.75 13.95
N SER A 270 -4.56 -5.27 13.34
CA SER A 270 -3.69 -6.30 13.90
C SER A 270 -2.32 -5.74 14.20
N TYR A 271 -1.69 -6.23 15.27
CA TYR A 271 -0.34 -5.84 15.65
C TYR A 271 0.67 -6.36 14.61
N ALA A 272 1.44 -5.46 14.03
CA ALA A 272 2.45 -5.82 13.04
C ALA A 272 3.74 -6.27 13.74
N LEU A 273 4.12 -7.54 13.53
CA LEU A 273 5.28 -8.16 14.14
C LEU A 273 6.49 -8.10 13.23
N ASN A 274 7.69 -8.04 13.84
CA ASN A 274 8.98 -8.18 13.17
C ASN A 274 9.18 -7.23 11.99
N THR A 275 8.61 -6.03 12.10
CA THR A 275 8.72 -4.98 11.10
C THR A 275 8.78 -3.61 11.78
N GLU A 276 9.13 -2.59 11.03
CA GLU A 276 9.20 -1.19 11.44
C GLU A 276 8.59 -0.30 10.37
N ILE A 277 8.23 0.93 10.75
CA ILE A 277 7.93 1.97 9.76
C ILE A 277 9.23 2.31 9.02
N GLN A 278 9.18 2.18 7.72
CA GLN A 278 10.28 2.56 6.84
C GLN A 278 10.11 4.00 6.38
N GLU A 279 11.21 4.64 6.02
CA GLU A 279 11.16 5.91 5.34
C GLU A 279 10.49 5.74 3.98
N SER A 280 9.52 6.60 3.71
CA SER A 280 8.80 6.64 2.45
C SER A 280 8.79 8.08 1.96
N ILE A 281 9.39 8.31 0.81
CA ILE A 281 9.45 9.62 0.16
C ILE A 281 8.73 9.50 -1.17
N CYS A 282 7.64 10.25 -1.30
CA CYS A 282 6.94 10.38 -2.58
C CYS A 282 7.65 11.44 -3.41
N GLU A 283 7.99 11.11 -4.65
CA GLU A 283 8.52 12.07 -5.63
C GLU A 283 7.52 12.24 -6.78
N ASP A 284 7.38 13.46 -7.31
CA ASP A 284 6.50 13.76 -8.46
C ASP A 284 6.74 12.86 -9.68
N ARG A 285 7.93 12.29 -9.79
CA ARG A 285 8.25 11.31 -10.84
C ARG A 285 7.51 10.01 -10.68
N ASP A 286 7.16 9.64 -9.45
CA ASP A 286 6.43 8.41 -9.18
C ASP A 286 4.96 8.56 -9.55
N SER A 287 4.42 9.77 -9.52
CA SER A 287 3.05 10.06 -9.98
C SER A 287 2.86 9.79 -11.48
N ALA A 288 3.93 9.90 -12.28
CA ALA A 288 3.88 9.55 -13.70
C ALA A 288 3.61 8.06 -13.96
N HIS A 289 3.87 7.19 -12.97
CA HIS A 289 3.50 5.78 -13.03
C HIS A 289 2.03 5.55 -12.70
N LEU A 290 1.41 6.48 -11.96
CA LEU A 290 -0.01 6.43 -11.61
C LEU A 290 -0.91 6.94 -12.74
N VAL A 291 -0.37 7.78 -13.62
CA VAL A 291 -1.06 8.21 -14.83
C VAL A 291 -0.60 7.30 -15.96
N GLY A 292 -1.39 6.32 -16.33
CA GLY A 292 -1.06 5.39 -17.40
C GLY A 292 -0.52 6.13 -18.62
N LYS A 293 0.70 5.77 -19.07
CA LYS A 293 1.23 6.28 -20.32
C LYS A 293 0.25 5.94 -21.42
N ALA A 294 -0.19 6.92 -22.18
CA ALA A 294 -1.10 6.76 -23.29
C ALA A 294 -0.38 6.06 -24.49
N ASN A 295 0.22 4.89 -24.25
CA ASN A 295 0.78 4.05 -25.29
C ASN A 295 -0.34 3.18 -25.86
N ALA A 296 -0.41 3.14 -27.19
CA ALA A 296 -1.30 2.35 -28.05
C ALA A 296 -2.41 1.57 -27.31
N ARG A 297 -3.52 2.25 -27.04
CA ARG A 297 -4.68 1.64 -26.40
C ARG A 297 -5.41 0.76 -27.40
N ALA A 298 -5.60 -0.51 -27.11
CA ALA A 298 -6.56 -1.30 -27.84
C ALA A 298 -7.98 -0.78 -27.56
N GLN A 299 -8.71 -0.39 -28.61
CA GLN A 299 -10.12 -0.03 -28.44
C GLN A 299 -10.95 -1.30 -28.43
N LEU A 300 -11.42 -1.67 -27.25
CA LEU A 300 -12.29 -2.83 -27.06
C LEU A 300 -13.73 -2.37 -26.88
N SER A 301 -14.67 -3.12 -27.47
CA SER A 301 -16.10 -2.85 -27.27
C SER A 301 -16.52 -3.18 -25.82
N SER A 302 -17.54 -2.51 -25.32
CA SER A 302 -18.11 -2.81 -23.99
C SER A 302 -18.55 -4.27 -23.86
N ALA A 303 -18.97 -4.92 -24.97
CA ALA A 303 -19.31 -6.34 -24.97
C ALA A 303 -18.09 -7.25 -24.73
N VAL A 304 -16.92 -6.89 -25.24
CA VAL A 304 -15.66 -7.60 -24.95
C VAL A 304 -15.24 -7.36 -23.52
N LEU A 305 -15.28 -6.11 -23.06
CA LEU A 305 -14.89 -5.73 -21.72
C LEU A 305 -15.77 -6.38 -20.64
N ALA A 306 -17.08 -6.53 -20.90
CA ALA A 306 -18.03 -7.18 -19.98
C ALA A 306 -17.66 -8.64 -19.65
N LYS A 307 -16.91 -9.34 -20.51
CA LYS A 307 -16.44 -10.71 -20.25
C LYS A 307 -15.54 -10.79 -19.01
N TYR A 308 -14.81 -9.73 -18.70
CA TYR A 308 -13.82 -9.67 -17.62
C TYR A 308 -14.40 -9.25 -16.28
N VAL A 309 -15.62 -8.72 -16.26
CA VAL A 309 -16.31 -8.31 -15.03
C VAL A 309 -16.52 -9.53 -14.12
N GLY A 310 -16.18 -9.37 -12.85
CA GLY A 310 -16.35 -10.44 -11.87
C GLY A 310 -15.44 -10.27 -10.65
N THR A 311 -15.56 -11.26 -9.76
CA THR A 311 -14.72 -11.35 -8.56
C THR A 311 -13.68 -12.45 -8.76
N TYR A 312 -12.44 -12.15 -8.37
CA TYR A 312 -11.29 -13.05 -8.53
C TYR A 312 -10.63 -13.23 -7.17
N GLN A 313 -10.41 -14.50 -6.78
CA GLN A 313 -9.82 -14.86 -5.48
C GLN A 313 -8.40 -15.33 -5.67
N TYR A 314 -7.47 -14.84 -4.83
CA TYR A 314 -6.08 -15.28 -4.83
C TYR A 314 -5.96 -16.80 -4.78
N ARG A 315 -5.07 -17.32 -5.61
CA ARG A 315 -4.77 -18.73 -5.72
C ARG A 315 -3.31 -19.04 -5.41
N GLU A 316 -2.39 -18.39 -6.14
CA GLU A 316 -0.96 -18.68 -6.07
C GLU A 316 -0.11 -17.49 -6.49
N GLY A 317 1.15 -17.46 -6.03
CA GLY A 317 2.12 -16.41 -6.31
C GLY A 317 2.79 -15.91 -5.02
N PRO A 318 3.59 -14.84 -5.09
CA PRO A 318 4.17 -14.21 -3.91
C PRO A 318 3.06 -13.69 -2.97
N MET A 319 3.11 -14.10 -1.71
CA MET A 319 2.07 -13.73 -0.74
C MET A 319 2.11 -12.24 -0.40
N ASP A 320 3.27 -11.62 -0.38
CA ASP A 320 3.46 -10.18 -0.18
C ASP A 320 2.79 -9.37 -1.29
N VAL A 321 2.89 -9.79 -2.54
CA VAL A 321 2.15 -9.22 -3.67
C VAL A 321 0.64 -9.37 -3.45
N ALA A 322 0.19 -10.56 -3.08
CA ALA A 322 -1.23 -10.81 -2.82
C ALA A 322 -1.76 -9.98 -1.66
N LEU A 323 -0.96 -9.77 -0.62
CA LEU A 323 -1.31 -8.94 0.52
C LEU A 323 -1.34 -7.44 0.15
N ALA A 324 -0.40 -7.00 -0.69
CA ALA A 324 -0.37 -5.62 -1.18
C ALA A 324 -1.54 -5.28 -2.10
N MET A 325 -1.91 -6.22 -2.99
CA MET A 325 -3.00 -6.04 -3.97
C MET A 325 -4.38 -6.44 -3.42
N GLY A 326 -4.42 -7.20 -2.34
CA GLY A 326 -5.64 -7.81 -1.78
C GLY A 326 -5.85 -9.26 -2.25
N LEU A 327 -6.34 -10.10 -1.34
CA LEU A 327 -6.62 -11.52 -1.62
C LEU A 327 -7.85 -11.72 -2.51
N THR A 328 -8.68 -10.69 -2.65
CA THR A 328 -9.86 -10.68 -3.52
C THR A 328 -9.80 -9.48 -4.43
N GLN A 329 -9.92 -9.71 -5.73
CA GLN A 329 -9.95 -8.66 -6.75
C GLN A 329 -11.34 -8.55 -7.32
N ARG A 330 -11.85 -7.32 -7.44
CA ARG A 330 -13.12 -7.05 -8.15
C ARG A 330 -12.82 -6.31 -9.43
N VAL A 331 -13.33 -6.84 -10.54
CA VAL A 331 -13.27 -6.18 -11.85
C VAL A 331 -14.66 -5.67 -12.19
N THR A 332 -14.77 -4.39 -12.43
CA THR A 332 -16.04 -3.72 -12.79
C THR A 332 -15.92 -3.02 -14.14
N LEU A 333 -17.05 -2.81 -14.79
CA LEU A 333 -17.16 -2.05 -16.04
C LEU A 333 -18.05 -0.83 -15.78
N ILE A 334 -17.48 0.37 -15.87
CA ILE A 334 -18.17 1.63 -15.65
C ILE A 334 -17.96 2.49 -16.89
N GLU A 335 -19.05 2.92 -17.52
CA GLU A 335 -19.04 3.80 -18.71
C GLU A 335 -18.08 3.33 -19.82
N GLY A 336 -17.97 2.01 -20.02
CA GLY A 336 -17.12 1.43 -21.06
C GLY A 336 -15.65 1.28 -20.69
N GLN A 337 -15.25 1.55 -19.45
CA GLN A 337 -13.92 1.35 -18.92
C GLN A 337 -13.92 0.26 -17.85
N LEU A 338 -12.96 -0.69 -17.94
CA LEU A 338 -12.73 -1.67 -16.88
C LEU A 338 -11.92 -1.07 -15.74
N TYR A 339 -12.26 -1.50 -14.54
CA TYR A 339 -11.53 -1.17 -13.31
C TYR A 339 -11.19 -2.44 -12.55
N LEU A 340 -9.98 -2.52 -12.03
CA LEU A 340 -9.54 -3.49 -11.03
C LEU A 340 -9.63 -2.80 -9.67
N GLN A 341 -10.56 -3.21 -8.83
CA GLN A 341 -10.93 -2.42 -7.65
C GLN A 341 -11.29 -1.01 -8.12
N ALA A 342 -10.55 -0.02 -7.63
CA ALA A 342 -10.69 1.37 -8.04
C ALA A 342 -9.70 1.80 -9.14
N LEU A 343 -8.83 0.92 -9.63
CA LEU A 343 -7.77 1.26 -10.59
C LEU A 343 -8.22 0.97 -12.02
N PRO A 344 -8.07 1.92 -12.98
CA PRO A 344 -8.43 1.68 -14.37
C PRO A 344 -7.53 0.62 -15.00
N LEU A 345 -8.13 -0.27 -15.75
CA LEU A 345 -7.45 -1.26 -16.60
C LEU A 345 -7.39 -0.75 -18.02
N ILE A 346 -6.21 -0.33 -18.48
CA ILE A 346 -5.99 0.21 -19.84
C ILE A 346 -5.65 -0.94 -20.77
N ALA A 347 -6.53 -1.23 -21.72
CA ALA A 347 -6.32 -2.33 -22.66
C ALA A 347 -5.08 -2.11 -23.55
N GLN A 348 -4.17 -3.07 -23.55
CA GLN A 348 -3.03 -3.17 -24.45
C GLN A 348 -3.35 -4.15 -25.59
N THR A 349 -4.01 -5.26 -25.26
CA THR A 349 -4.58 -6.24 -26.19
C THR A 349 -5.99 -6.61 -25.72
N GLU A 350 -6.63 -7.62 -26.34
CA GLU A 350 -7.92 -8.09 -25.87
C GLU A 350 -7.86 -8.61 -24.43
N THR A 351 -6.77 -9.29 -24.02
CA THR A 351 -6.65 -9.94 -22.71
C THR A 351 -5.64 -9.28 -21.77
N LYS A 352 -4.79 -8.37 -22.28
CA LYS A 352 -3.74 -7.71 -21.47
C LYS A 352 -4.07 -6.25 -21.26
N PHE A 353 -3.93 -5.84 -20.01
CA PHE A 353 -4.24 -4.50 -19.55
C PHE A 353 -3.08 -3.97 -18.70
N GLU A 354 -2.88 -2.69 -18.73
CA GLU A 354 -2.04 -1.98 -17.77
C GLU A 354 -2.89 -1.27 -16.73
N SER A 355 -2.43 -1.28 -15.51
CA SER A 355 -2.98 -0.51 -14.41
C SER A 355 -1.85 0.20 -13.68
N THR A 356 -2.18 1.01 -12.70
CA THR A 356 -1.22 1.71 -11.87
C THR A 356 -0.29 0.73 -11.17
N GLY A 357 0.98 0.68 -11.59
CA GLY A 357 2.03 -0.14 -10.97
C GLY A 357 1.91 -1.64 -11.22
N ALA A 358 0.96 -2.12 -12.04
CA ALA A 358 0.76 -3.53 -12.32
C ALA A 358 0.32 -3.76 -13.78
N ALA A 359 0.74 -4.88 -14.36
CA ALA A 359 0.11 -5.42 -15.56
C ALA A 359 -0.94 -6.46 -15.15
N ALA A 360 -2.07 -6.48 -15.84
CA ALA A 360 -3.15 -7.42 -15.63
C ALA A 360 -3.38 -8.24 -16.89
N GLU A 361 -3.40 -9.57 -16.79
CA GLU A 361 -3.70 -10.46 -17.89
C GLU A 361 -4.85 -11.39 -17.51
N PHE A 362 -5.90 -11.41 -18.33
CA PHE A 362 -7.01 -12.35 -18.18
C PHE A 362 -6.75 -13.62 -18.99
N LEU A 363 -6.75 -14.75 -18.33
CA LEU A 363 -6.62 -16.05 -18.97
C LEU A 363 -7.99 -16.59 -19.35
N VAL A 364 -8.12 -17.00 -20.60
CA VAL A 364 -9.35 -17.56 -21.13
C VAL A 364 -9.19 -19.03 -21.45
N ASP A 365 -10.24 -19.81 -21.32
CA ASP A 365 -10.27 -21.21 -21.74
C ASP A 365 -10.46 -21.34 -23.27
N LYS A 366 -10.47 -22.59 -23.73
CA LYS A 366 -10.69 -22.91 -25.15
C LYS A 366 -12.04 -22.45 -25.72
N ASN A 367 -13.01 -22.13 -24.86
CA ASN A 367 -14.34 -21.65 -25.24
C ASN A 367 -14.43 -20.11 -25.14
N GLY A 368 -13.31 -19.43 -24.76
CA GLY A 368 -13.25 -17.98 -24.58
C GLY A 368 -13.80 -17.50 -23.24
N ALA A 369 -14.09 -18.40 -22.30
CA ALA A 369 -14.53 -18.01 -20.96
C ALA A 369 -13.31 -17.60 -20.11
N VAL A 370 -13.42 -16.48 -19.40
CA VAL A 370 -12.38 -15.99 -18.50
C VAL A 370 -12.32 -16.87 -17.26
N THR A 371 -11.14 -17.41 -16.97
CA THR A 371 -10.92 -18.34 -15.86
C THR A 371 -10.08 -17.74 -14.74
N HIS A 372 -9.10 -16.91 -15.08
CA HIS A 372 -8.15 -16.35 -14.12
C HIS A 372 -7.81 -14.91 -14.46
N LEU A 373 -7.34 -14.19 -13.46
CA LEU A 373 -6.64 -12.93 -13.57
C LEU A 373 -5.22 -13.13 -13.04
N VAL A 374 -4.23 -12.68 -13.80
CA VAL A 374 -2.82 -12.62 -13.37
C VAL A 374 -2.44 -11.16 -13.21
N LEU A 375 -1.94 -10.78 -12.05
CA LEU A 375 -1.39 -9.46 -11.76
C LEU A 375 0.12 -9.58 -11.66
N SER A 376 0.83 -8.87 -12.55
CA SER A 376 2.30 -8.84 -12.58
C SER A 376 2.80 -7.53 -12.00
N LEU A 377 3.60 -7.63 -10.95
CA LEU A 377 4.33 -6.53 -10.33
C LEU A 377 5.85 -6.80 -10.43
N THR A 378 6.66 -5.85 -9.98
CA THR A 378 8.13 -6.02 -9.94
C THR A 378 8.57 -7.20 -9.08
N GLU A 379 7.80 -7.51 -8.04
CA GLU A 379 8.07 -8.59 -7.07
C GLU A 379 7.62 -9.97 -7.58
N GLY A 380 6.83 -10.03 -8.66
CA GLY A 380 6.38 -11.27 -9.28
C GLY A 380 4.89 -11.28 -9.65
N ASP A 381 4.44 -12.45 -10.10
CA ASP A 381 3.07 -12.66 -10.59
C ASP A 381 2.19 -13.28 -9.51
N ALA A 382 1.04 -12.64 -9.23
CA ALA A 382 -0.02 -13.20 -8.41
C ALA A 382 -1.21 -13.63 -9.28
N LYS A 383 -1.68 -14.86 -9.10
CA LYS A 383 -2.79 -15.44 -9.86
C LYS A 383 -4.03 -15.59 -9.02
N TYR A 384 -5.16 -15.23 -9.62
CA TYR A 384 -6.47 -15.21 -9.00
C TYR A 384 -7.45 -16.02 -9.82
N ASP A 385 -8.22 -16.92 -9.17
CA ASP A 385 -9.29 -17.69 -9.78
C ASP A 385 -10.56 -16.87 -9.86
N ARG A 386 -11.23 -16.87 -11.02
CA ARG A 386 -12.55 -16.27 -11.15
C ARG A 386 -13.57 -17.02 -10.30
N LYS A 387 -14.33 -16.29 -9.51
CA LYS A 387 -15.46 -16.84 -8.76
C LYS A 387 -16.67 -16.98 -9.68
N PRO A 388 -17.49 -18.04 -9.49
CA PRO A 388 -18.74 -18.22 -10.23
C PRO A 388 -19.71 -17.06 -10.08
#